data_e88abd30a813db3a99e6f94a3af5b4e1
#
_entry.id   e88abd30a813db3a99e6f94a3af5b4e1
#
_cell.length_a   1.000
_cell.length_b   1.000
_cell.length_c   1.000
_cell.angle_alpha   90.00
_cell.angle_beta   90.00
_cell.angle_gamma   90.00
#
_symmetry.space_group_name_H-M   'P 1'
#
loop_
_entity.id
_entity.type
_entity.pdbx_description
1 polymer ?
#
loop_
_entity_poly.entity_id
_entity_poly.type
_entity_poly.pdbx_seq_one_letter_code
_entity_poly.pdbx_strand_id
1 'polypeptide(L)'
;MKPEKSSGLEILLTSLGRQPAAPFERQLAITLKQASEGYVLFEVIPTVEGANVSGAMHGGWIAGILDAVSGAAVQTALLPSETYTTLSLQINYLRVVIPGHPVKVEGRIIRAGKQIATAEACLLDRHGPLAIATASCMRLAVKG
;
A
#
# COMPACT_ATOMS: atom_id res chain seq x y z
N MET A 1 -24.30 0.37 -24.82
CA MET A 1 -23.86 -0.43 -23.67
C MET A 1 -22.85 0.42 -22.88
N LYS A 2 -23.11 0.70 -21.60
CA LYS A 2 -22.10 1.35 -20.77
C LYS A 2 -20.96 0.35 -20.56
N PRO A 3 -19.68 0.78 -20.66
CA PRO A 3 -18.59 -0.12 -20.36
C PRO A 3 -18.75 -0.64 -18.92
N GLU A 4 -18.56 -1.93 -18.77
CA GLU A 4 -18.57 -2.57 -17.46
C GLU A 4 -17.46 -1.97 -16.60
N LYS A 5 -17.80 -1.52 -15.40
CA LYS A 5 -16.81 -0.92 -14.50
C LYS A 5 -15.89 -2.01 -13.96
N SER A 6 -14.60 -1.78 -14.01
CA SER A 6 -13.59 -2.71 -13.49
C SER A 6 -13.63 -2.79 -11.97
N SER A 7 -13.34 -3.99 -11.44
CA SER A 7 -13.14 -4.19 -10.01
C SER A 7 -11.87 -3.49 -9.51
N GLY A 8 -11.74 -3.33 -8.20
CA GLY A 8 -10.55 -2.74 -7.60
C GLY A 8 -9.26 -3.50 -7.94
N LEU A 9 -9.31 -4.83 -7.98
CA LEU A 9 -8.16 -5.66 -8.37
C LEU A 9 -7.78 -5.45 -9.84
N GLU A 10 -8.75 -5.41 -10.75
CA GLU A 10 -8.48 -5.16 -12.18
C GLU A 10 -7.84 -3.79 -12.40
N ILE A 11 -8.32 -2.76 -11.70
CA ILE A 11 -7.73 -1.42 -11.75
C ILE A 11 -6.30 -1.45 -11.24
N LEU A 12 -6.05 -2.11 -10.11
CA LEU A 12 -4.72 -2.20 -9.51
C LEU A 12 -3.75 -2.91 -10.45
N LEU A 13 -4.17 -3.98 -11.10
CA LEU A 13 -3.34 -4.75 -12.04
C LEU A 13 -2.90 -3.94 -13.27
N THR A 14 -3.59 -2.86 -13.62
CA THR A 14 -3.14 -1.95 -14.69
C THR A 14 -1.82 -1.26 -14.35
N SER A 15 -1.47 -1.17 -13.07
CA SER A 15 -0.22 -0.56 -12.58
C SER A 15 0.93 -1.56 -12.43
N LEU A 16 0.71 -2.85 -12.72
CA LEU A 16 1.72 -3.89 -12.52
C LEU A 16 3.01 -3.56 -13.27
N GLY A 17 4.13 -3.47 -12.54
CA GLY A 17 5.44 -3.14 -13.08
C GLY A 17 5.59 -1.71 -13.61
N ARG A 18 4.60 -0.85 -13.37
CA ARG A 18 4.54 0.54 -13.85
C ARG A 18 4.55 1.53 -12.69
N GLN A 19 4.71 2.79 -13.03
CA GLN A 19 4.55 3.89 -12.10
C GLN A 19 3.10 3.96 -11.59
N PRO A 20 2.86 4.14 -10.29
CA PRO A 20 1.49 4.27 -9.75
C PRO A 20 0.73 5.44 -10.37
N ALA A 21 -0.59 5.31 -10.46
CA ALA A 21 -1.46 6.38 -10.96
C ALA A 21 -1.59 7.55 -9.96
N ALA A 22 -1.61 7.24 -8.66
CA ALA A 22 -1.76 8.26 -7.62
C ALA A 22 -0.48 9.11 -7.47
N PRO A 23 -0.60 10.45 -7.48
CA PRO A 23 0.57 11.35 -7.38
C PRO A 23 1.43 11.10 -6.14
N PHE A 24 0.82 10.87 -4.98
CA PHE A 24 1.56 10.61 -3.74
C PHE A 24 2.36 9.30 -3.81
N GLU A 25 1.77 8.25 -4.35
CA GLU A 25 2.44 6.96 -4.50
C GLU A 25 3.60 7.04 -5.49
N ARG A 26 3.51 7.89 -6.52
CA ARG A 26 4.65 8.17 -7.43
C ARG A 26 5.81 8.83 -6.69
N GLN A 27 5.53 9.71 -5.72
CA GLN A 27 6.59 10.32 -4.89
C GLN A 27 7.26 9.28 -3.97
N LEU A 28 6.52 8.28 -3.52
CA LEU A 28 7.06 7.18 -2.74
C LEU A 28 7.90 6.21 -3.59
N ALA A 29 7.77 6.29 -4.92
CA ALA A 29 8.47 5.44 -5.89
C ALA A 29 8.25 3.94 -5.67
N ILE A 30 7.07 3.55 -5.17
CA ILE A 30 6.67 2.15 -5.01
C ILE A 30 6.25 1.55 -6.35
N THR A 31 6.61 0.30 -6.58
CA THR A 31 6.23 -0.44 -7.79
C THR A 31 5.50 -1.71 -7.41
N LEU A 32 4.29 -1.89 -7.95
CA LEU A 32 3.52 -3.11 -7.77
C LEU A 32 4.19 -4.26 -8.52
N LYS A 33 4.53 -5.34 -7.81
CA LYS A 33 5.15 -6.54 -8.37
C LYS A 33 4.18 -7.70 -8.51
N GLN A 34 3.20 -7.80 -7.61
CA GLN A 34 2.21 -8.86 -7.60
C GLN A 34 0.95 -8.39 -6.90
N ALA A 35 -0.20 -8.79 -7.44
CA ALA A 35 -1.49 -8.59 -6.79
C ALA A 35 -2.40 -9.77 -7.08
N SER A 36 -3.14 -10.17 -6.07
CA SER A 36 -4.23 -11.14 -6.14
C SER A 36 -5.27 -10.76 -5.09
N GLU A 37 -6.39 -11.43 -5.06
CA GLU A 37 -7.42 -11.13 -4.06
C GLU A 37 -6.86 -11.26 -2.64
N GLY A 38 -6.91 -10.18 -1.89
CA GLY A 38 -6.45 -10.09 -0.51
C GLY A 38 -4.94 -9.95 -0.32
N TYR A 39 -4.15 -9.85 -1.40
CA TYR A 39 -2.69 -9.78 -1.30
C TYR A 39 -2.08 -8.84 -2.34
N VAL A 40 -1.08 -8.07 -1.91
CA VAL A 40 -0.23 -7.26 -2.79
C VAL A 40 1.23 -7.34 -2.36
N LEU A 41 2.12 -7.25 -3.34
CA LEU A 41 3.55 -7.11 -3.13
C LEU A 41 4.05 -5.90 -3.93
N PHE A 42 4.67 -4.97 -3.23
CA PHE A 42 5.39 -3.83 -3.81
C PHE A 42 6.88 -3.93 -3.54
N GLU A 43 7.65 -3.26 -4.36
CA GLU A 43 9.08 -3.02 -4.15
C GLU A 43 9.34 -1.53 -4.20
N VAL A 44 10.29 -1.07 -3.39
CA VAL A 44 10.75 0.32 -3.38
C VAL A 44 12.25 0.36 -3.09
N ILE A 45 12.93 1.34 -3.68
CA ILE A 45 14.31 1.68 -3.33
C ILE A 45 14.24 2.99 -2.53
N PRO A 46 14.50 2.94 -1.21
CA PRO A 46 14.54 4.16 -0.40
C PRO A 46 15.64 5.10 -0.89
N THR A 47 15.29 6.38 -1.01
CA THR A 47 16.24 7.42 -1.44
C THR A 47 16.46 8.46 -0.35
N VAL A 48 17.55 9.22 -0.47
CA VAL A 48 17.92 10.23 0.54
C VAL A 48 16.88 11.34 0.72
N GLU A 49 16.03 11.58 -0.28
CA GLU A 49 14.94 12.58 -0.20
C GLU A 49 13.87 12.21 0.86
N GLY A 50 13.74 10.93 1.17
CA GLY A 50 12.84 10.45 2.23
C GLY A 50 13.51 10.27 3.59
N ALA A 51 14.79 10.64 3.72
CA ALA A 51 15.55 10.45 4.95
C ALA A 51 15.31 11.58 5.97
N ASN A 52 15.52 11.24 7.23
CA ASN A 52 15.57 12.20 8.33
C ASN A 52 16.97 12.79 8.50
N VAL A 53 17.15 13.66 9.49
CA VAL A 53 18.43 14.34 9.74
C VAL A 53 19.58 13.40 10.11
N SER A 54 19.29 12.19 10.58
CA SER A 54 20.32 11.17 10.88
C SER A 54 20.68 10.29 9.69
N GLY A 55 20.06 10.50 8.53
CA GLY A 55 20.32 9.76 7.30
C GLY A 55 19.53 8.45 7.16
N ALA A 56 18.72 8.09 8.13
CA ALA A 56 17.79 6.96 8.03
C ALA A 56 16.46 7.42 7.41
N MET A 57 15.70 6.49 6.84
CA MET A 57 14.40 6.83 6.29
C MET A 57 13.47 7.39 7.37
N HIS A 58 12.81 8.51 7.04
CA HIS A 58 11.88 9.17 7.95
C HIS A 58 10.68 8.25 8.27
N GLY A 59 10.24 8.24 9.53
CA GLY A 59 9.06 7.47 9.94
C GLY A 59 7.80 7.83 9.15
N GLY A 60 7.63 9.08 8.75
CA GLY A 60 6.54 9.53 7.89
C GLY A 60 6.60 8.95 6.47
N TRP A 61 7.80 8.77 5.91
CA TRP A 61 7.96 8.09 4.63
C TRP A 61 7.55 6.62 4.72
N ILE A 62 8.00 5.93 5.77
CA ILE A 62 7.60 4.54 6.04
C ILE A 62 6.08 4.44 6.25
N ALA A 63 5.50 5.36 7.01
CA ALA A 63 4.06 5.42 7.26
C ALA A 63 3.27 5.59 5.95
N GLY A 64 3.72 6.47 5.06
CA GLY A 64 3.08 6.67 3.76
C GLY A 64 3.06 5.41 2.91
N ILE A 65 4.17 4.66 2.88
CA ILE A 65 4.25 3.38 2.16
C ILE A 65 3.32 2.33 2.78
N LEU A 66 3.34 2.19 4.09
CA LEU A 66 2.50 1.21 4.78
C LEU A 66 1.00 1.52 4.61
N ASP A 67 0.62 2.81 4.60
CA ASP A 67 -0.74 3.23 4.30
C ASP A 67 -1.13 2.88 2.86
N ALA A 68 -0.30 3.26 1.90
CA ALA A 68 -0.55 2.98 0.48
C ALA A 68 -0.68 1.48 0.20
N VAL A 69 0.17 0.65 0.79
CA VAL A 69 0.17 -0.80 0.56
C VAL A 69 -0.98 -1.50 1.30
N SER A 70 -1.32 -1.08 2.51
CA SER A 70 -2.52 -1.55 3.21
C SER A 70 -3.78 -1.21 2.41
N GLY A 71 -3.86 0.01 1.90
CA GLY A 71 -4.96 0.45 1.04
C GLY A 71 -5.04 -0.34 -0.27
N ALA A 72 -3.90 -0.63 -0.89
CA ALA A 72 -3.86 -1.48 -2.09
C ALA A 72 -4.38 -2.90 -1.82
N ALA A 73 -4.06 -3.47 -0.66
CA ALA A 73 -4.64 -4.75 -0.25
C ALA A 73 -6.17 -4.67 -0.13
N VAL A 74 -6.70 -3.63 0.49
CA VAL A 74 -8.15 -3.38 0.56
C VAL A 74 -8.74 -3.22 -0.84
N GLN A 75 -8.05 -2.50 -1.72
CA GLN A 75 -8.50 -2.29 -3.10
C GLN A 75 -8.73 -3.60 -3.85
N THR A 76 -7.95 -4.65 -3.57
CA THR A 76 -8.13 -5.95 -4.23
C THR A 76 -9.52 -6.57 -3.98
N ALA A 77 -10.21 -6.16 -2.92
CA ALA A 77 -11.54 -6.65 -2.55
C ALA A 77 -12.68 -5.71 -2.94
N LEU A 78 -12.38 -4.54 -3.52
CA LEU A 78 -13.40 -3.57 -3.90
C LEU A 78 -14.18 -4.04 -5.13
N LEU A 79 -15.50 -3.90 -5.04
CA LEU A 79 -16.40 -4.13 -6.16
C LEU A 79 -16.30 -2.97 -7.17
N PRO A 80 -16.74 -3.19 -8.42
CA PRO A 80 -16.89 -2.08 -9.36
C PRO A 80 -17.69 -0.94 -8.75
N SER A 81 -17.24 0.30 -8.93
CA SER A 81 -17.84 1.51 -8.34
C SER A 81 -17.66 1.68 -6.83
N GLU A 82 -16.76 0.96 -6.24
CA GLU A 82 -16.31 1.23 -4.87
C GLU A 82 -14.94 1.92 -4.86
N THR A 83 -14.72 2.69 -3.82
CA THR A 83 -13.41 3.21 -3.40
C THR A 83 -13.27 3.01 -1.91
N TYR A 84 -12.18 3.48 -1.33
CA TYR A 84 -11.96 3.42 0.11
C TYR A 84 -11.31 4.69 0.63
N THR A 85 -11.38 4.87 1.94
CA THR A 85 -10.60 5.86 2.66
C THR A 85 -10.03 5.23 3.93
N THR A 86 -8.80 5.54 4.28
CA THR A 86 -8.18 5.08 5.52
C THR A 86 -8.78 5.80 6.71
N LEU A 87 -9.27 5.05 7.69
CA LEU A 87 -9.80 5.58 8.95
C LEU A 87 -8.75 5.61 10.04
N SER A 88 -7.91 4.59 10.10
CA SER A 88 -6.85 4.47 11.10
C SER A 88 -5.67 3.69 10.55
N LEU A 89 -4.49 4.05 11.03
CA LEU A 89 -3.23 3.40 10.70
C LEU A 89 -2.40 3.31 11.98
N GLN A 90 -2.06 2.10 12.39
CA GLN A 90 -1.19 1.84 13.53
C GLN A 90 0.08 1.20 13.05
N ILE A 91 1.23 1.75 13.43
CA ILE A 91 2.54 1.33 12.95
C ILE A 91 3.45 0.97 14.13
N ASN A 92 4.20 -0.11 13.96
CA ASN A 92 5.34 -0.44 14.78
C ASN A 92 6.61 -0.40 13.93
N TYR A 93 7.53 0.49 14.28
CA TYR A 93 8.84 0.61 13.68
C TYR A 93 9.79 -0.33 14.41
N LEU A 94 10.35 -1.31 13.71
CA LEU A 94 11.12 -2.40 14.33
C LEU A 94 12.61 -2.24 14.14
N ARG A 95 13.05 -1.81 12.94
CA ARG A 95 14.45 -1.60 12.60
C ARG A 95 14.61 -0.37 11.71
N VAL A 96 15.80 0.19 11.71
CA VAL A 96 16.16 1.34 10.88
C VAL A 96 16.16 0.95 9.41
N VAL A 97 15.57 1.79 8.57
CA VAL A 97 15.60 1.65 7.10
C VAL A 97 16.64 2.61 6.54
N ILE A 98 17.58 2.07 5.78
CA ILE A 98 18.68 2.84 5.21
C ILE A 98 18.44 3.06 3.71
N PRO A 99 18.65 4.29 3.18
CA PRO A 99 18.57 4.54 1.74
C PRO A 99 19.54 3.68 0.92
N GLY A 100 19.16 3.38 -0.33
CA GLY A 100 20.03 2.80 -1.33
C GLY A 100 19.83 1.31 -1.61
N HIS A 101 19.08 0.60 -0.79
CA HIS A 101 18.83 -0.84 -0.99
C HIS A 101 17.34 -1.13 -1.21
N PRO A 102 16.99 -1.98 -2.19
CA PRO A 102 15.61 -2.37 -2.41
C PRO A 102 15.02 -3.04 -1.16
N VAL A 103 13.80 -2.67 -0.83
CA VAL A 103 12.97 -3.32 0.21
C VAL A 103 11.64 -3.73 -0.39
N LYS A 104 11.01 -4.73 0.21
CA LYS A 104 9.70 -5.22 -0.20
C LYS A 104 8.64 -4.73 0.79
N VAL A 105 7.43 -4.57 0.30
CA VAL A 105 6.28 -4.24 1.14
C VAL A 105 5.14 -5.17 0.75
N GLU A 106 4.72 -5.99 1.68
CA GLU A 106 3.57 -6.88 1.50
C GLU A 106 2.34 -6.29 2.17
N GLY A 107 1.20 -6.40 1.52
CA GLY A 107 -0.10 -6.06 2.08
C GLY A 107 -1.04 -7.26 2.03
N ARG A 108 -1.80 -7.47 3.11
CA ARG A 108 -2.77 -8.56 3.21
C ARG A 108 -4.05 -8.06 3.85
N ILE A 109 -5.20 -8.48 3.31
CA ILE A 109 -6.47 -8.28 3.99
C ILE A 109 -6.56 -9.21 5.20
N ILE A 110 -6.90 -8.65 6.36
CA ILE A 110 -7.26 -9.40 7.56
C ILE A 110 -8.75 -9.74 7.51
N ARG A 111 -9.58 -8.74 7.14
CA ARG A 111 -11.03 -8.90 7.00
C ARG A 111 -11.59 -7.89 6.01
N ALA A 112 -12.39 -8.37 5.07
CA ALA A 112 -13.14 -7.53 4.14
C ALA A 112 -14.63 -7.52 4.55
N GLY A 113 -14.99 -6.61 5.44
CA GLY A 113 -16.39 -6.37 5.82
C GLY A 113 -17.14 -5.57 4.76
N LYS A 114 -18.47 -5.42 4.91
CA LYS A 114 -19.31 -4.63 3.98
C LYS A 114 -18.95 -3.14 3.97
N GLN A 115 -18.65 -2.59 5.15
CA GLN A 115 -18.35 -1.17 5.33
C GLN A 115 -16.87 -0.95 5.68
N ILE A 116 -16.32 -1.78 6.56
CA ILE A 116 -14.95 -1.68 7.04
C ILE A 116 -14.15 -2.88 6.55
N ALA A 117 -13.02 -2.59 5.94
CA ALA A 117 -11.99 -3.57 5.62
C ALA A 117 -10.75 -3.28 6.46
N THR A 118 -10.15 -4.32 7.01
CA THR A 118 -8.93 -4.23 7.79
C THR A 118 -7.83 -4.99 7.06
N ALA A 119 -6.67 -4.36 6.93
CA ALA A 119 -5.50 -4.93 6.28
C ALA A 119 -4.25 -4.71 7.14
N GLU A 120 -3.25 -5.53 6.89
CA GLU A 120 -1.91 -5.35 7.43
C GLU A 120 -0.91 -5.13 6.30
N ALA A 121 0.17 -4.42 6.60
CA ALA A 121 1.29 -4.26 5.71
C ALA A 121 2.60 -4.48 6.46
N CYS A 122 3.58 -5.03 5.78
CA CYS A 122 4.91 -5.30 6.32
C CYS A 122 5.97 -4.79 5.34
N LEU A 123 6.80 -3.88 5.81
CA LEU A 123 8.02 -3.47 5.12
C LEU A 123 9.13 -4.40 5.60
N LEU A 124 9.82 -5.06 4.67
CA LEU A 124 10.81 -6.09 4.99
C LEU A 124 12.01 -6.05 4.06
N ASP A 125 13.14 -6.47 4.59
CA ASP A 125 14.35 -6.79 3.84
C ASP A 125 14.71 -8.29 4.00
N ARG A 126 15.88 -8.69 3.51
CA ARG A 126 16.37 -10.08 3.62
C ARG A 126 16.51 -10.59 5.07
N HIS A 127 16.56 -9.69 6.05
CA HIS A 127 16.71 -10.03 7.47
C HIS A 127 15.37 -10.07 8.22
N GLY A 128 14.27 -9.77 7.56
CA GLY A 128 12.92 -9.79 8.13
C GLY A 128 12.25 -8.42 8.20
N PRO A 129 11.20 -8.29 9.04
CA PRO A 129 10.43 -7.06 9.13
C PRO A 129 11.23 -5.84 9.58
N LEU A 130 11.02 -4.72 8.91
CA LEU A 130 11.54 -3.40 9.25
C LEU A 130 10.48 -2.56 9.95
N ALA A 131 9.23 -2.65 9.49
CA ALA A 131 8.07 -2.00 10.09
C ALA A 131 6.81 -2.78 9.71
N ILE A 132 5.84 -2.76 10.60
CA ILE A 132 4.53 -3.40 10.39
C ILE A 132 3.42 -2.41 10.68
N ALA A 133 2.31 -2.54 9.97
CA ALA A 133 1.14 -1.70 10.18
C ALA A 133 -0.15 -2.50 10.11
N THR A 134 -1.16 -2.00 10.80
CA THR A 134 -2.55 -2.41 10.64
C THR A 134 -3.37 -1.18 10.28
N ALA A 135 -4.17 -1.27 9.23
CA ALA A 135 -5.05 -0.21 8.76
C ALA A 135 -6.50 -0.66 8.75
N SER A 136 -7.39 0.24 9.14
CA SER A 136 -8.83 0.10 8.94
C SER A 136 -9.27 1.10 7.90
N CYS A 137 -9.99 0.64 6.88
CA CYS A 137 -10.47 1.44 5.77
C CYS A 137 -11.99 1.36 5.65
N MET A 138 -12.61 2.47 5.33
CA MET A 138 -14.03 2.51 5.00
C MET A 138 -14.22 2.32 3.50
N ARG A 139 -15.10 1.42 3.13
CA ARG A 139 -15.54 1.21 1.74
C ARG A 139 -16.62 2.23 1.41
N LEU A 140 -16.46 2.89 0.29
CA LEU A 140 -17.34 3.97 -0.17
C LEU A 140 -17.85 3.68 -1.57
N ALA A 141 -19.13 3.92 -1.80
CA ALA A 141 -19.67 3.90 -3.14
C ALA A 141 -19.23 5.17 -3.91
N VAL A 142 -18.72 4.98 -5.12
CA VAL A 142 -18.44 6.10 -6.02
C VAL A 142 -19.75 6.53 -6.67
N LYS A 143 -20.20 7.74 -6.38
CA LYS A 143 -21.34 8.33 -7.08
C LYS A 143 -20.94 8.56 -8.56
N GLY A 144 -21.70 7.94 -9.42
CA GLY A 144 -21.54 8.09 -10.87
C GLY A 144 -21.98 9.45 -11.39
#